data_c77815a099e5b600c01783003c513650
#
_entry.id   c77815a099e5b600c01783003c513650
#
_cell.length_a   1.000
_cell.length_b   1.000
_cell.length_c   1.000
_cell.angle_alpha   90.00
_cell.angle_beta   90.00
_cell.angle_gamma   90.00
#
_symmetry.space_group_name_H-M   'P 1'
#
loop_
_entity.id
_entity.type
_entity.pdbx_description
1 polymer ?
#
loop_
_entity_poly.entity_id
_entity_poly.type
_entity_poly.pdbx_seq_one_letter_code
_entity_poly.pdbx_strand_id
1 'polypeptide(L)'
;MAKRVFVLLIGNKERGEVNHFQLLQEDTAQAEGRRLGLDVEVAFAPGFDQLRALKRRMMDTSAGTVDAVVTEPANNATLDLMLGELKGRTSLIILSAWGVSIEQNAPSWGGGLAVGSVGTDHTRVGQIQGRQANALLGSGGRMLYVAGPLRAAAAQQRLDGLKSQVSAGVKVEEISAGQWTESDGIVAFNDWYRVAKARDPIVSVLAAGNDELALGARRACEALVNTQHREALLKAKFLGVDACPTFGQKLFADKQLFASVLTPANTGLALGHLHRFWANGTPVPLRSFTDARPWPPASVVA
;
A
#
# COMPACT_ATOMS: atom_id res chain seq x y z
N MET A 1 13.68 -10.03 29.31
CA MET A 1 13.19 -10.83 28.18
C MET A 1 12.88 -9.90 27.01
N ALA A 2 13.09 -10.35 25.78
CA ALA A 2 12.69 -9.58 24.59
C ALA A 2 11.17 -9.39 24.57
N LYS A 3 10.73 -8.20 24.16
CA LYS A 3 9.32 -7.91 23.98
C LYS A 3 8.80 -8.63 22.73
N ARG A 4 7.66 -9.30 22.85
CA ARG A 4 7.06 -10.07 21.77
C ARG A 4 6.00 -9.28 21.03
N VAL A 5 6.14 -9.17 19.71
CA VAL A 5 5.24 -8.45 18.84
C VAL A 5 4.63 -9.42 17.82
N PHE A 6 3.30 -9.51 17.78
CA PHE A 6 2.57 -10.22 16.75
C PHE A 6 2.15 -9.26 15.64
N VAL A 7 2.67 -9.47 14.44
CA VAL A 7 2.36 -8.71 13.23
C VAL A 7 1.37 -9.50 12.39
N LEU A 8 0.15 -9.00 12.23
CA LEU A 8 -0.89 -9.65 11.44
C LEU A 8 -1.18 -8.81 10.18
N LEU A 9 -0.75 -9.30 9.04
CA LEU A 9 -0.91 -8.68 7.73
C LEU A 9 -2.08 -9.27 6.95
N ILE A 10 -2.57 -8.50 5.97
CA ILE A 10 -3.65 -8.96 5.10
C ILE A 10 -3.10 -9.81 3.95
N GLY A 11 -3.80 -10.90 3.61
CA GLY A 11 -3.47 -11.77 2.49
C GLY A 11 -3.47 -13.25 2.84
N ASN A 12 -3.18 -14.08 1.84
CA ASN A 12 -3.02 -15.52 1.98
C ASN A 12 -1.79 -15.97 1.17
N LYS A 13 -0.67 -16.21 1.87
CA LYS A 13 0.59 -16.64 1.24
C LYS A 13 0.47 -17.99 0.53
N GLU A 14 -0.26 -18.93 1.08
CA GLU A 14 -0.41 -20.28 0.53
C GLU A 14 -1.13 -20.26 -0.82
N ARG A 15 -2.00 -19.27 -1.04
CA ARG A 15 -2.73 -19.07 -2.30
C ARG A 15 -2.08 -18.07 -3.25
N GLY A 16 -0.93 -17.49 -2.87
CA GLY A 16 -0.30 -16.42 -3.64
C GLY A 16 -1.09 -15.11 -3.65
N GLU A 17 -1.99 -14.92 -2.69
CA GLU A 17 -2.84 -13.73 -2.56
C GLU A 17 -2.19 -12.67 -1.65
N VAL A 18 -0.89 -12.44 -1.84
CA VAL A 18 -0.11 -11.43 -1.10
C VAL A 18 0.66 -10.61 -2.11
N ASN A 19 0.43 -9.30 -2.13
CA ASN A 19 1.16 -8.41 -3.01
C ASN A 19 2.56 -8.07 -2.47
N HIS A 20 3.41 -7.48 -3.31
CA HIS A 20 4.79 -7.19 -2.97
C HIS A 20 4.94 -6.16 -1.85
N PHE A 21 3.98 -5.26 -1.66
CA PHE A 21 4.00 -4.33 -0.53
C PHE A 21 3.76 -5.05 0.80
N GLN A 22 2.88 -6.05 0.84
CA GLN A 22 2.67 -6.87 2.03
C GLN A 22 3.89 -7.74 2.36
N LEU A 23 4.59 -8.25 1.34
CA LEU A 23 5.87 -8.95 1.54
C LEU A 23 6.94 -8.00 2.08
N LEU A 24 7.01 -6.76 1.59
CA LEU A 24 7.89 -5.73 2.12
C LEU A 24 7.58 -5.39 3.59
N GLN A 25 6.30 -5.37 3.98
CA GLN A 25 5.89 -5.21 5.38
C GLN A 25 6.44 -6.32 6.26
N GLU A 26 6.37 -7.58 5.83
CA GLU A 26 6.92 -8.74 6.54
C GLU A 26 8.44 -8.66 6.66
N ASP A 27 9.14 -8.48 5.52
CA ASP A 27 10.61 -8.41 5.49
C ASP A 27 11.13 -7.29 6.42
N THR A 28 10.46 -6.14 6.38
CA THR A 28 10.80 -4.99 7.22
C THR A 28 10.52 -5.29 8.69
N ALA A 29 9.40 -5.95 9.02
CA ALA A 29 9.07 -6.33 10.39
C ALA A 29 10.13 -7.27 10.96
N GLN A 30 10.55 -8.27 10.20
CA GLN A 30 11.58 -9.22 10.60
C GLN A 30 12.96 -8.56 10.77
N ALA A 31 13.36 -7.71 9.82
CA ALA A 31 14.65 -7.02 9.87
C ALA A 31 14.70 -6.05 11.04
N GLU A 32 13.67 -5.23 11.22
CA GLU A 32 13.59 -4.22 12.27
C GLU A 32 13.43 -4.87 13.65
N GLY A 33 12.68 -5.97 13.76
CA GLY A 33 12.58 -6.78 14.96
C GLY A 33 13.96 -7.23 15.44
N ARG A 34 14.76 -7.83 14.57
CA ARG A 34 16.15 -8.24 14.89
C ARG A 34 17.00 -7.04 15.31
N ARG A 35 16.91 -5.91 14.59
CA ARG A 35 17.70 -4.69 14.89
C ARG A 35 17.36 -4.09 16.26
N LEU A 36 16.09 -4.17 16.66
CA LEU A 36 15.59 -3.60 17.91
C LEU A 36 15.59 -4.58 19.09
N GLY A 37 16.01 -5.84 18.87
CA GLY A 37 15.99 -6.88 19.91
C GLY A 37 14.56 -7.29 20.32
N LEU A 38 13.59 -7.20 19.41
CA LEU A 38 12.21 -7.64 19.59
C LEU A 38 12.02 -9.06 19.06
N ASP A 39 11.16 -9.84 19.71
CA ASP A 39 10.71 -11.15 19.23
C ASP A 39 9.47 -10.90 18.34
N VAL A 40 9.67 -10.91 17.02
CA VAL A 40 8.63 -10.57 16.03
C VAL A 40 8.14 -11.83 15.33
N GLU A 41 6.85 -12.11 15.50
CA GLU A 41 6.11 -13.14 14.80
C GLU A 41 5.22 -12.49 13.74
N VAL A 42 5.33 -12.91 12.46
CA VAL A 42 4.49 -12.39 11.36
C VAL A 42 3.57 -13.48 10.85
N ALA A 43 2.30 -13.13 10.70
CA ALA A 43 1.27 -13.97 10.11
C ALA A 43 0.46 -13.20 9.06
N PHE A 44 -0.09 -13.95 8.11
CA PHE A 44 -1.02 -13.44 7.11
C PHE A 44 -2.40 -14.06 7.31
N ALA A 45 -3.44 -13.26 7.16
CA ALA A 45 -4.80 -13.75 7.13
C ALA A 45 -5.66 -12.96 6.12
N PRO A 46 -6.55 -13.63 5.34
CA PRO A 46 -7.56 -12.95 4.55
C PRO A 46 -8.44 -12.08 5.46
N GLY A 47 -9.01 -11.00 4.91
CA GLY A 47 -9.73 -10.02 5.71
C GLY A 47 -10.83 -10.60 6.61
N PHE A 48 -11.56 -11.60 6.11
CA PHE A 48 -12.63 -12.27 6.88
C PHE A 48 -12.10 -13.22 7.99
N ASP A 49 -10.83 -13.62 7.93
CA ASP A 49 -10.20 -14.53 8.90
C ASP A 49 -9.29 -13.81 9.91
N GLN A 50 -9.04 -12.51 9.73
CA GLN A 50 -8.09 -11.77 10.57
C GLN A 50 -8.43 -11.83 12.06
N LEU A 51 -9.71 -11.63 12.42
CA LEU A 51 -10.13 -11.70 13.82
C LEU A 51 -9.93 -13.09 14.42
N ARG A 52 -10.19 -14.14 13.63
CA ARG A 52 -9.96 -15.53 14.06
C ARG A 52 -8.48 -15.81 14.28
N ALA A 53 -7.62 -15.37 13.35
CA ALA A 53 -6.16 -15.52 13.46
C ALA A 53 -5.64 -14.77 14.70
N LEU A 54 -6.10 -13.53 14.93
CA LEU A 54 -5.76 -12.75 16.11
C LEU A 54 -6.17 -13.48 17.40
N LYS A 55 -7.45 -13.89 17.53
CA LYS A 55 -7.94 -14.61 18.72
C LYS A 55 -7.16 -15.88 18.98
N ARG A 56 -6.91 -16.68 17.95
CA ARG A 56 -6.11 -17.92 18.07
C ARG A 56 -4.74 -17.62 18.66
N ARG A 57 -4.04 -16.60 18.13
CA ARG A 57 -2.71 -16.23 18.60
C ARG A 57 -2.74 -15.69 20.04
N MET A 58 -3.74 -14.86 20.39
CA MET A 58 -3.88 -14.29 21.73
C MET A 58 -4.23 -15.34 22.80
N MET A 59 -4.87 -16.45 22.42
CA MET A 59 -5.22 -17.58 23.29
C MET A 59 -4.10 -18.63 23.41
N ASP A 60 -3.14 -18.63 22.48
CA ASP A 60 -2.04 -19.59 22.49
C ASP A 60 -0.97 -19.16 23.48
N THR A 61 -1.11 -19.64 24.72
CA THR A 61 -0.13 -19.38 25.78
C THR A 61 1.16 -20.16 25.60
N SER A 62 1.17 -21.25 24.81
CA SER A 62 2.38 -22.04 24.54
C SER A 62 3.41 -21.26 23.73
N ALA A 63 2.96 -20.40 22.84
CA ALA A 63 3.81 -19.49 22.08
C ALA A 63 4.25 -18.24 22.88
N GLY A 64 3.87 -18.13 24.14
CA GLY A 64 4.18 -17.01 25.06
C GLY A 64 3.28 -15.80 24.86
N THR A 65 3.30 -14.91 25.85
CA THR A 65 2.46 -13.70 25.90
C THR A 65 2.87 -12.69 24.85
N VAL A 66 1.88 -12.10 24.15
CA VAL A 66 2.07 -11.02 23.16
C VAL A 66 2.04 -9.67 23.90
N ASP A 67 3.15 -8.92 23.84
CA ASP A 67 3.24 -7.58 24.43
C ASP A 67 2.60 -6.50 23.54
N ALA A 68 2.62 -6.70 22.21
CA ALA A 68 1.94 -5.81 21.27
C ALA A 68 1.45 -6.54 20.01
N VAL A 69 0.37 -6.03 19.43
CA VAL A 69 -0.13 -6.39 18.11
C VAL A 69 0.11 -5.24 17.14
N VAL A 70 0.64 -5.56 15.97
CA VAL A 70 0.74 -4.65 14.82
C VAL A 70 -0.08 -5.24 13.70
N THR A 71 -1.11 -4.55 13.21
CA THR A 71 -2.02 -5.16 12.23
C THR A 71 -2.59 -4.15 11.23
N GLU A 72 -2.89 -4.62 10.03
CA GLU A 72 -3.63 -3.91 9.00
C GLU A 72 -5.04 -4.49 8.90
N PRO A 73 -6.07 -3.86 9.50
CA PRO A 73 -7.44 -4.34 9.43
C PRO A 73 -7.99 -4.23 7.99
N ALA A 74 -8.73 -5.24 7.55
CA ALA A 74 -9.31 -5.25 6.21
C ALA A 74 -10.37 -4.15 5.98
N ASN A 75 -11.03 -3.71 7.05
CA ASN A 75 -12.06 -2.67 7.04
C ASN A 75 -12.36 -2.17 8.46
N ASN A 76 -13.19 -1.12 8.58
CA ASN A 76 -13.55 -0.52 9.87
C ASN A 76 -14.25 -1.51 10.83
N ALA A 77 -15.13 -2.37 10.33
CA ALA A 77 -15.81 -3.33 11.20
C ALA A 77 -14.83 -4.33 11.82
N THR A 78 -13.84 -4.79 11.04
CA THR A 78 -12.74 -5.63 11.54
C THR A 78 -11.90 -4.88 12.57
N LEU A 79 -11.59 -3.61 12.31
CA LEU A 79 -10.88 -2.75 13.27
C LEU A 79 -11.62 -2.64 14.60
N ASP A 80 -12.91 -2.32 14.59
CA ASP A 80 -13.70 -2.16 15.80
C ASP A 80 -13.74 -3.44 16.64
N LEU A 81 -13.86 -4.61 15.99
CA LEU A 81 -13.79 -5.91 16.66
C LEU A 81 -12.40 -6.18 17.27
N MET A 82 -11.31 -5.83 16.56
CA MET A 82 -9.95 -5.96 17.07
C MET A 82 -9.70 -5.02 18.26
N LEU A 83 -10.19 -3.79 18.20
CA LEU A 83 -10.09 -2.82 19.29
C LEU A 83 -10.78 -3.38 20.55
N GLY A 84 -12.01 -3.92 20.41
CA GLY A 84 -12.73 -4.55 21.53
C GLY A 84 -12.00 -5.76 22.12
N GLU A 85 -11.36 -6.59 21.28
CA GLU A 85 -10.63 -7.79 21.73
C GLU A 85 -9.32 -7.46 22.48
N LEU A 86 -8.62 -6.40 22.07
CA LEU A 86 -7.26 -6.10 22.53
C LEU A 86 -7.19 -5.05 23.65
N LYS A 87 -8.24 -4.25 23.81
CA LYS A 87 -8.28 -3.15 24.79
C LYS A 87 -8.00 -3.62 26.21
N GLY A 88 -7.06 -2.97 26.87
CA GLY A 88 -6.63 -3.31 28.22
C GLY A 88 -5.81 -4.60 28.34
N ARG A 89 -5.52 -5.28 27.24
CA ARG A 89 -4.82 -6.58 27.23
C ARG A 89 -3.42 -6.50 26.65
N THR A 90 -3.23 -5.69 25.62
CA THR A 90 -1.93 -5.56 24.93
C THR A 90 -1.82 -4.21 24.23
N SER A 91 -0.60 -3.81 23.88
CA SER A 91 -0.38 -2.63 23.02
C SER A 91 -0.84 -2.92 21.59
N LEU A 92 -1.28 -1.88 20.86
CA LEU A 92 -1.79 -2.02 19.50
C LEU A 92 -1.29 -0.89 18.60
N ILE A 93 -0.73 -1.25 17.44
CA ILE A 93 -0.50 -0.29 16.34
C ILE A 93 -1.23 -0.78 15.08
N ILE A 94 -2.07 0.09 14.55
CA ILE A 94 -2.78 -0.15 13.30
C ILE A 94 -1.92 0.35 12.13
N LEU A 95 -1.72 -0.50 11.12
CA LEU A 95 -0.99 -0.16 9.89
C LEU A 95 -1.91 0.47 8.84
N SER A 96 -2.59 1.55 9.20
CA SER A 96 -3.46 2.28 8.28
C SER A 96 -3.82 3.65 8.85
N ALA A 97 -4.41 4.51 8.05
CA ALA A 97 -4.84 5.85 8.46
C ALA A 97 -6.22 5.89 9.15
N TRP A 98 -6.61 4.86 9.87
CA TRP A 98 -7.91 4.75 10.57
C TRP A 98 -7.96 5.59 11.87
N GLY A 99 -7.60 6.89 11.79
CA GLY A 99 -7.35 7.71 12.97
C GLY A 99 -8.52 7.85 13.94
N VAL A 100 -9.76 7.98 13.46
CA VAL A 100 -10.92 8.33 14.32
C VAL A 100 -11.20 7.26 15.38
N SER A 101 -11.29 5.99 15.00
CA SER A 101 -11.53 4.90 15.97
C SER A 101 -10.38 4.75 16.98
N ILE A 102 -9.13 4.98 16.56
CA ILE A 102 -7.97 4.97 17.46
C ILE A 102 -8.04 6.14 18.44
N GLU A 103 -8.32 7.36 17.97
CA GLU A 103 -8.44 8.56 18.80
C GLU A 103 -9.52 8.40 19.88
N GLN A 104 -10.67 7.80 19.54
CA GLN A 104 -11.77 7.55 20.49
C GLN A 104 -11.43 6.50 21.55
N ASN A 105 -10.64 5.48 21.22
CA ASN A 105 -10.31 4.39 22.12
C ASN A 105 -9.05 4.65 22.96
N ALA A 106 -8.12 5.47 22.49
CA ALA A 106 -6.83 5.73 23.15
C ALA A 106 -6.94 6.18 24.62
N PRO A 107 -7.84 7.11 25.01
CA PRO A 107 -7.95 7.56 26.41
C PRO A 107 -8.31 6.45 27.39
N SER A 108 -8.94 5.38 26.92
CA SER A 108 -9.39 4.27 27.74
C SER A 108 -8.68 2.95 27.40
N TRP A 109 -7.51 3.00 26.75
CA TRP A 109 -6.81 1.79 26.30
C TRP A 109 -6.26 0.98 27.48
N GLY A 110 -5.85 1.63 28.54
CA GLY A 110 -5.29 1.02 29.74
C GLY A 110 -3.91 1.56 30.07
N GLY A 111 -3.63 1.71 31.38
CA GLY A 111 -2.35 2.24 31.84
C GLY A 111 -1.17 1.34 31.47
N GLY A 112 -0.09 1.94 30.95
CA GLY A 112 1.12 1.22 30.59
C GLY A 112 1.05 0.46 29.25
N LEU A 113 -0.02 0.62 28.47
CA LEU A 113 -0.15 0.07 27.12
C LEU A 113 -0.12 1.18 26.08
N ALA A 114 0.50 0.91 24.94
CA ALA A 114 0.56 1.82 23.80
C ALA A 114 -0.58 1.56 22.81
N VAL A 115 -1.15 2.60 22.22
CA VAL A 115 -2.08 2.51 21.10
C VAL A 115 -1.81 3.64 20.13
N GLY A 116 -1.83 3.32 18.83
CA GLY A 116 -1.61 4.31 17.77
C GLY A 116 -1.78 3.74 16.38
N SER A 117 -1.50 4.56 15.38
CA SER A 117 -1.53 4.15 13.98
C SER A 117 -0.30 4.65 13.23
N VAL A 118 0.12 3.82 12.28
CA VAL A 118 1.15 4.14 11.29
C VAL A 118 0.59 3.86 9.92
N GLY A 119 0.61 4.83 9.03
CA GLY A 119 0.06 4.66 7.69
C GLY A 119 0.93 5.30 6.61
N THR A 120 0.45 5.20 5.39
CA THR A 120 0.97 5.94 4.23
C THR A 120 0.02 7.11 3.96
N ASP A 121 0.56 8.30 3.74
CA ASP A 121 -0.24 9.44 3.25
C ASP A 121 -0.55 9.22 1.75
N HIS A 122 -1.66 8.56 1.48
CA HIS A 122 -2.06 8.21 0.11
C HIS A 122 -2.39 9.44 -0.75
N THR A 123 -2.86 10.53 -0.17
CA THR A 123 -3.06 11.79 -0.90
C THR A 123 -1.72 12.34 -1.39
N ARG A 124 -0.70 12.35 -0.52
CA ARG A 124 0.65 12.75 -0.90
C ARG A 124 1.27 11.81 -1.94
N VAL A 125 1.04 10.50 -1.83
CA VAL A 125 1.46 9.52 -2.85
C VAL A 125 0.88 9.90 -4.22
N GLY A 126 -0.43 10.14 -4.29
CA GLY A 126 -1.10 10.59 -5.51
C GLY A 126 -0.54 11.92 -6.02
N GLN A 127 -0.27 12.88 -5.14
CA GLN A 127 0.35 14.15 -5.51
C GLN A 127 1.74 13.97 -6.14
N ILE A 128 2.56 13.07 -5.61
CA ILE A 128 3.87 12.77 -6.19
C ILE A 128 3.70 12.18 -7.58
N GLN A 129 2.82 11.17 -7.73
CA GLN A 129 2.55 10.54 -9.02
C GLN A 129 1.95 11.53 -10.03
N GLY A 130 1.06 12.43 -9.58
CA GLY A 130 0.50 13.49 -10.42
C GLY A 130 1.57 14.47 -10.94
N ARG A 131 2.55 14.85 -10.12
CA ARG A 131 3.70 15.65 -10.57
C ARG A 131 4.56 14.90 -11.57
N GLN A 132 4.80 13.59 -11.39
CA GLN A 132 5.51 12.77 -12.37
C GLN A 132 4.75 12.74 -13.70
N ALA A 133 3.44 12.53 -13.69
CA ALA A 133 2.59 12.56 -14.89
C ALA A 133 2.60 13.94 -15.57
N ASN A 134 2.49 15.00 -14.79
CA ASN A 134 2.49 16.38 -15.31
C ASN A 134 3.84 16.76 -15.95
N ALA A 135 4.95 16.30 -15.41
CA ALA A 135 6.27 16.49 -16.02
C ALA A 135 6.38 15.83 -17.40
N LEU A 136 5.65 14.73 -17.64
CA LEU A 136 5.63 14.01 -18.92
C LEU A 136 4.62 14.58 -19.93
N LEU A 137 3.52 15.13 -19.46
CA LEU A 137 2.40 15.61 -20.28
C LEU A 137 2.42 17.12 -20.51
N GLY A 138 3.12 17.87 -19.66
CA GLY A 138 3.12 19.33 -19.70
C GLY A 138 1.73 19.93 -19.47
N SER A 139 1.30 20.79 -20.39
CA SER A 139 0.00 21.49 -20.27
C SER A 139 -1.19 20.71 -20.85
N GLY A 140 -0.97 19.53 -21.45
CA GLY A 140 -2.04 18.75 -22.07
C GLY A 140 -1.64 17.36 -22.46
N GLY A 141 -2.60 16.55 -22.88
CA GLY A 141 -2.40 15.18 -23.29
C GLY A 141 -3.43 14.23 -22.67
N ARG A 142 -3.25 12.94 -22.91
CA ARG A 142 -4.16 11.89 -22.42
C ARG A 142 -3.40 10.93 -21.53
N MET A 143 -3.99 10.60 -20.39
CA MET A 143 -3.52 9.53 -19.51
C MET A 143 -4.65 8.58 -19.13
N LEU A 144 -4.30 7.32 -18.98
CA LEU A 144 -5.13 6.32 -18.33
C LEU A 144 -4.65 6.14 -16.90
N TYR A 145 -5.58 6.17 -15.94
CA TYR A 145 -5.31 5.84 -14.55
C TYR A 145 -6.02 4.55 -14.16
N VAL A 146 -5.23 3.52 -13.80
CA VAL A 146 -5.73 2.25 -13.28
C VAL A 146 -5.78 2.34 -11.76
N ALA A 147 -6.91 2.74 -11.20
CA ALA A 147 -7.12 2.82 -9.75
C ALA A 147 -7.18 1.42 -9.14
N GLY A 148 -6.88 1.33 -7.85
CA GLY A 148 -7.15 0.13 -7.06
C GLY A 148 -8.65 -0.09 -6.82
N PRO A 149 -9.01 -1.02 -5.90
CA PRO A 149 -10.40 -1.35 -5.63
C PRO A 149 -11.25 -0.13 -5.23
N LEU A 150 -12.44 0.02 -5.82
CA LEU A 150 -13.35 1.16 -5.60
C LEU A 150 -13.66 1.46 -4.14
N ARG A 151 -13.67 0.45 -3.27
CA ARG A 151 -13.96 0.61 -1.84
C ARG A 151 -12.72 0.85 -0.98
N ALA A 152 -11.53 0.87 -1.58
CA ALA A 152 -10.29 1.14 -0.86
C ALA A 152 -10.07 2.65 -0.75
N ALA A 153 -10.08 3.19 0.47
CA ALA A 153 -9.80 4.59 0.73
C ALA A 153 -8.45 5.04 0.12
N ALA A 154 -7.45 4.17 0.16
CA ALA A 154 -6.15 4.39 -0.47
C ALA A 154 -6.25 4.66 -1.97
N ALA A 155 -7.11 3.91 -2.69
CA ALA A 155 -7.30 4.10 -4.14
C ALA A 155 -7.89 5.49 -4.44
N GLN A 156 -8.94 5.88 -3.71
CA GLN A 156 -9.56 7.20 -3.88
C GLN A 156 -8.60 8.34 -3.52
N GLN A 157 -7.90 8.25 -2.38
CA GLN A 157 -6.96 9.28 -1.94
C GLN A 157 -5.79 9.45 -2.92
N ARG A 158 -5.26 8.34 -3.49
CA ARG A 158 -4.23 8.40 -4.54
C ARG A 158 -4.75 9.09 -5.80
N LEU A 159 -5.95 8.74 -6.25
CA LEU A 159 -6.57 9.36 -7.42
C LEU A 159 -6.82 10.87 -7.22
N ASP A 160 -7.40 11.26 -6.09
CA ASP A 160 -7.66 12.67 -5.76
C ASP A 160 -6.35 13.46 -5.66
N GLY A 161 -5.35 12.89 -5.01
CA GLY A 161 -4.02 13.45 -4.94
C GLY A 161 -3.39 13.67 -6.32
N LEU A 162 -3.48 12.67 -7.21
CA LEU A 162 -2.99 12.76 -8.59
C LEU A 162 -3.70 13.87 -9.37
N LYS A 163 -5.04 13.89 -9.34
CA LYS A 163 -5.84 14.90 -10.03
C LYS A 163 -5.53 16.32 -9.56
N SER A 164 -5.19 16.50 -8.29
CA SER A 164 -4.84 17.81 -7.75
C SER A 164 -3.54 18.40 -8.32
N GLN A 165 -2.72 17.58 -9.00
CA GLN A 165 -1.41 18.00 -9.51
C GLN A 165 -1.32 18.00 -11.04
N VAL A 166 -2.21 17.32 -11.75
CA VAL A 166 -2.19 17.33 -13.23
C VAL A 166 -2.79 18.62 -13.77
N SER A 167 -2.24 19.11 -14.87
CA SER A 167 -2.71 20.34 -15.53
C SER A 167 -4.14 20.17 -16.05
N ALA A 168 -4.94 21.24 -16.05
CA ALA A 168 -6.34 21.23 -16.49
C ALA A 168 -6.53 20.75 -17.94
N GLY A 169 -5.52 20.88 -18.80
CA GLY A 169 -5.55 20.39 -20.18
C GLY A 169 -5.27 18.89 -20.31
N VAL A 170 -4.90 18.21 -19.23
CA VAL A 170 -4.67 16.75 -19.24
C VAL A 170 -6.01 16.03 -19.10
N LYS A 171 -6.32 15.18 -20.07
CA LYS A 171 -7.46 14.28 -20.02
C LYS A 171 -7.11 13.03 -19.24
N VAL A 172 -7.67 12.84 -18.04
CA VAL A 172 -7.52 11.63 -17.21
C VAL A 172 -8.71 10.71 -17.46
N GLU A 173 -8.47 9.55 -18.04
CA GLU A 173 -9.44 8.45 -18.10
C GLU A 173 -9.19 7.51 -16.92
N GLU A 174 -10.25 7.11 -16.23
CA GLU A 174 -10.15 6.36 -14.98
C GLU A 174 -10.82 5.01 -15.11
N ILE A 175 -10.15 3.99 -14.63
CA ILE A 175 -10.70 2.63 -14.49
C ILE A 175 -10.30 2.09 -13.13
N SER A 176 -11.08 1.15 -12.60
CA SER A 176 -10.81 0.52 -11.30
C SER A 176 -10.52 -0.95 -11.46
N ALA A 177 -9.50 -1.42 -10.77
CA ALA A 177 -9.19 -2.84 -10.65
C ALA A 177 -9.97 -3.47 -9.49
N GLY A 178 -10.18 -4.78 -9.53
CA GLY A 178 -10.87 -5.53 -8.47
C GLY A 178 -10.04 -5.64 -7.18
N GLN A 179 -8.75 -5.91 -7.34
CA GLN A 179 -7.75 -6.01 -6.28
C GLN A 179 -6.46 -5.28 -6.70
N TRP A 180 -5.41 -5.36 -5.86
CA TRP A 180 -4.11 -4.73 -6.07
C TRP A 180 -3.11 -5.66 -6.77
N THR A 181 -3.56 -6.51 -7.69
CA THR A 181 -2.74 -7.55 -8.33
C THR A 181 -2.46 -7.27 -9.80
N GLU A 182 -1.41 -7.89 -10.35
CA GLU A 182 -1.10 -7.84 -11.78
C GLU A 182 -2.28 -8.35 -12.64
N SER A 183 -2.92 -9.45 -12.22
CA SER A 183 -4.07 -10.02 -12.94
C SER A 183 -5.25 -9.05 -13.01
N ASP A 184 -5.53 -8.31 -11.93
CA ASP A 184 -6.59 -7.30 -11.93
C ASP A 184 -6.24 -6.09 -12.82
N GLY A 185 -4.96 -5.74 -12.90
CA GLY A 185 -4.47 -4.74 -13.84
C GLY A 185 -4.69 -5.15 -15.30
N ILE A 186 -4.45 -6.43 -15.63
CA ILE A 186 -4.74 -6.99 -16.96
C ILE A 186 -6.24 -6.91 -17.27
N VAL A 187 -7.10 -7.33 -16.34
CA VAL A 187 -8.56 -7.33 -16.53
C VAL A 187 -9.06 -5.90 -16.72
N ALA A 188 -8.68 -4.97 -15.82
CA ALA A 188 -9.13 -3.59 -15.90
C ALA A 188 -8.71 -2.91 -17.21
N PHE A 189 -7.47 -3.11 -17.65
CA PHE A 189 -7.02 -2.58 -18.94
C PHE A 189 -7.78 -3.18 -20.13
N ASN A 190 -8.01 -4.49 -20.16
CA ASN A 190 -8.71 -5.16 -21.25
C ASN A 190 -10.18 -4.69 -21.35
N ASP A 191 -10.85 -4.48 -20.22
CA ASP A 191 -12.21 -3.95 -20.19
C ASP A 191 -12.27 -2.51 -20.72
N TRP A 192 -11.33 -1.67 -20.34
CA TRP A 192 -11.20 -0.33 -20.91
C TRP A 192 -10.91 -0.38 -22.40
N TYR A 193 -9.92 -1.17 -22.82
CA TYR A 193 -9.51 -1.25 -24.23
C TYR A 193 -10.63 -1.74 -25.13
N ARG A 194 -11.45 -2.67 -24.68
CA ARG A 194 -12.60 -3.19 -25.46
C ARG A 194 -13.53 -2.06 -25.91
N VAL A 195 -13.71 -1.04 -25.09
CA VAL A 195 -14.53 0.15 -25.39
C VAL A 195 -13.69 1.22 -26.11
N ALA A 196 -12.50 1.49 -25.63
CA ALA A 196 -11.64 2.57 -26.14
C ALA A 196 -11.18 2.34 -27.58
N LYS A 197 -10.97 1.09 -28.02
CA LYS A 197 -10.53 0.75 -29.38
C LYS A 197 -11.46 1.24 -30.48
N ALA A 198 -12.75 1.49 -30.18
CA ALA A 198 -13.71 2.03 -31.13
C ALA A 198 -13.57 3.54 -31.36
N ARG A 199 -12.75 4.21 -30.55
CA ARG A 199 -12.50 5.66 -30.63
C ARG A 199 -11.02 5.89 -30.95
N ASP A 200 -10.25 6.24 -29.91
CA ASP A 200 -8.80 6.33 -29.95
C ASP A 200 -8.26 5.89 -28.59
N PRO A 201 -7.64 4.69 -28.49
CA PRO A 201 -7.16 4.16 -27.22
C PRO A 201 -5.79 4.70 -26.84
N ILE A 202 -5.17 5.57 -27.65
CA ILE A 202 -3.79 5.97 -27.43
C ILE A 202 -3.70 7.00 -26.30
N VAL A 203 -2.85 6.70 -25.33
CA VAL A 203 -2.51 7.58 -24.19
C VAL A 203 -0.99 7.75 -24.11
N SER A 204 -0.53 8.90 -23.62
CA SER A 204 0.89 9.18 -23.48
C SER A 204 1.45 8.72 -22.13
N VAL A 205 0.58 8.64 -21.12
CA VAL A 205 0.91 8.14 -19.78
C VAL A 205 -0.12 7.11 -19.36
N LEU A 206 0.35 6.00 -18.80
CA LEU A 206 -0.47 5.02 -18.11
C LEU A 206 0.02 4.95 -16.67
N ALA A 207 -0.76 5.51 -15.76
CA ALA A 207 -0.46 5.48 -14.34
C ALA A 207 -1.37 4.48 -13.61
N ALA A 208 -0.87 3.86 -12.57
CA ALA A 208 -1.64 2.91 -11.79
C ALA A 208 -1.48 3.13 -10.28
N GLY A 209 -2.47 2.66 -9.54
CA GLY A 209 -2.52 2.79 -8.09
C GLY A 209 -1.40 2.04 -7.36
N ASN A 210 -0.80 1.01 -7.99
CA ASN A 210 0.44 0.38 -7.54
C ASN A 210 1.25 -0.18 -8.72
N ASP A 211 2.46 -0.70 -8.45
CA ASP A 211 3.37 -1.23 -9.48
C ASP A 211 2.82 -2.51 -10.14
N GLU A 212 2.10 -3.34 -9.40
CA GLU A 212 1.50 -4.57 -9.94
C GLU A 212 0.40 -4.27 -10.95
N LEU A 213 -0.49 -3.32 -10.65
CA LEU A 213 -1.51 -2.86 -11.59
C LEU A 213 -0.89 -2.24 -12.86
N ALA A 214 0.20 -1.47 -12.69
CA ALA A 214 0.92 -0.89 -13.82
C ALA A 214 1.54 -1.97 -14.71
N LEU A 215 2.16 -2.99 -14.10
CA LEU A 215 2.70 -4.13 -14.82
C LEU A 215 1.59 -4.91 -15.54
N GLY A 216 0.47 -5.17 -14.88
CA GLY A 216 -0.68 -5.85 -15.47
C GLY A 216 -1.23 -5.12 -16.69
N ALA A 217 -1.41 -3.81 -16.60
CA ALA A 217 -1.83 -2.99 -17.74
C ALA A 217 -0.81 -3.05 -18.89
N ARG A 218 0.50 -3.03 -18.59
CA ARG A 218 1.56 -3.20 -19.59
C ARG A 218 1.50 -4.57 -20.24
N ARG A 219 1.34 -5.66 -19.48
CA ARG A 219 1.19 -7.03 -20.03
C ARG A 219 -0.01 -7.13 -20.95
N ALA A 220 -1.12 -6.49 -20.61
CA ALA A 220 -2.29 -6.44 -21.47
C ALA A 220 -2.00 -5.68 -22.78
N CYS A 221 -1.24 -4.57 -22.73
CA CYS A 221 -0.78 -3.90 -23.96
C CYS A 221 0.10 -4.80 -24.81
N GLU A 222 1.04 -5.55 -24.23
CA GLU A 222 1.94 -6.48 -24.92
C GLU A 222 1.17 -7.60 -25.64
N ALA A 223 0.04 -8.03 -25.06
CA ALA A 223 -0.81 -9.10 -25.60
C ALA A 223 -1.81 -8.65 -26.67
N LEU A 224 -1.90 -7.35 -26.99
CA LEU A 224 -2.85 -6.86 -28.01
C LEU A 224 -2.57 -7.43 -29.39
N VAL A 225 -3.61 -7.97 -30.04
CA VAL A 225 -3.56 -8.47 -31.43
C VAL A 225 -3.37 -7.31 -32.42
N ASN A 226 -4.01 -6.16 -32.17
CA ASN A 226 -3.81 -4.98 -33.01
C ASN A 226 -2.39 -4.42 -32.78
N THR A 227 -1.50 -4.65 -33.76
CA THR A 227 -0.07 -4.28 -33.66
C THR A 227 0.13 -2.78 -33.59
N GLN A 228 -0.65 -1.98 -34.30
CA GLN A 228 -0.56 -0.52 -34.29
C GLN A 228 -0.91 0.03 -32.89
N HIS A 229 -2.00 -0.42 -32.29
CA HIS A 229 -2.36 -0.01 -30.94
C HIS A 229 -1.35 -0.52 -29.92
N ARG A 230 -0.88 -1.76 -30.06
CA ARG A 230 0.16 -2.33 -29.18
C ARG A 230 1.43 -1.48 -29.18
N GLU A 231 1.97 -1.19 -30.35
CA GLU A 231 3.19 -0.38 -30.47
C GLU A 231 3.02 1.04 -29.94
N ALA A 232 1.87 1.67 -30.19
CA ALA A 232 1.59 3.02 -29.70
C ALA A 232 1.42 3.05 -28.18
N LEU A 233 0.67 2.11 -27.60
CA LEU A 233 0.44 2.03 -26.15
C LEU A 233 1.70 1.66 -25.38
N LEU A 234 2.59 0.82 -25.95
CA LEU A 234 3.87 0.49 -25.32
C LEU A 234 4.90 1.64 -25.33
N LYS A 235 4.66 2.70 -26.11
CA LYS A 235 5.42 3.95 -26.05
C LYS A 235 5.00 4.85 -24.87
N ALA A 236 3.81 4.62 -24.31
CA ALA A 236 3.35 5.34 -23.13
C ALA A 236 4.32 5.17 -21.96
N LYS A 237 4.38 6.18 -21.09
CA LYS A 237 5.16 6.11 -19.85
C LYS A 237 4.31 5.46 -18.77
N PHE A 238 4.76 4.29 -18.29
CA PHE A 238 4.09 3.55 -17.23
C PHE A 238 4.56 4.06 -15.88
N LEU A 239 3.62 4.50 -15.03
CA LEU A 239 3.88 5.00 -13.68
C LEU A 239 3.20 4.10 -12.66
N GLY A 240 3.94 3.72 -11.62
CA GLY A 240 3.45 2.89 -10.52
C GLY A 240 3.44 3.60 -9.17
N VAL A 241 3.21 2.82 -8.13
CA VAL A 241 3.35 3.17 -6.72
C VAL A 241 3.83 1.93 -5.98
N ASP A 242 4.52 2.11 -4.90
CA ASP A 242 5.16 1.25 -3.91
C ASP A 242 6.68 1.19 -4.10
N ALA A 243 7.21 1.08 -5.31
CA ALA A 243 8.64 0.97 -5.61
C ALA A 243 9.35 -0.03 -4.66
N CYS A 244 8.71 -1.18 -4.39
CA CYS A 244 9.31 -2.23 -3.56
C CYS A 244 10.66 -2.65 -4.14
N PRO A 245 11.73 -2.81 -3.33
CA PRO A 245 13.08 -3.07 -3.82
C PRO A 245 13.17 -4.30 -4.73
N THR A 246 12.50 -5.38 -4.36
CA THR A 246 12.53 -6.66 -5.08
C THR A 246 11.57 -6.71 -6.28
N PHE A 247 10.72 -5.70 -6.46
CA PHE A 247 9.70 -5.68 -7.51
C PHE A 247 9.66 -4.34 -8.26
N GLY A 248 9.05 -3.29 -7.74
CA GLY A 248 8.87 -2.01 -8.46
C GLY A 248 10.17 -1.36 -8.91
N GLN A 249 11.22 -1.40 -8.07
CA GLN A 249 12.55 -0.89 -8.45
C GLN A 249 13.18 -1.75 -9.56
N LYS A 250 12.93 -3.06 -9.54
CA LYS A 250 13.36 -3.95 -10.61
C LYS A 250 12.60 -3.66 -11.91
N LEU A 251 11.29 -3.45 -11.86
CA LEU A 251 10.51 -3.07 -13.05
C LEU A 251 11.02 -1.78 -13.68
N PHE A 252 11.47 -0.81 -12.87
CA PHE A 252 12.13 0.40 -13.38
C PHE A 252 13.47 0.06 -14.05
N ALA A 253 14.32 -0.74 -13.41
CA ALA A 253 15.62 -1.15 -13.98
C ALA A 253 15.45 -1.89 -15.32
N ASP A 254 14.43 -2.74 -15.42
CA ASP A 254 14.06 -3.51 -16.61
C ASP A 254 13.27 -2.67 -17.65
N LYS A 255 13.13 -1.35 -17.44
CA LYS A 255 12.40 -0.41 -18.32
C LYS A 255 10.91 -0.78 -18.52
N GLN A 256 10.33 -1.53 -17.62
CA GLN A 256 8.90 -1.86 -17.65
C GLN A 256 8.05 -0.76 -16.98
N LEU A 257 8.62 -0.05 -16.02
CA LEU A 257 8.08 1.20 -15.49
C LEU A 257 9.01 2.37 -15.84
N PHE A 258 8.44 3.54 -16.05
CA PHE A 258 9.19 4.78 -16.23
C PHE A 258 9.50 5.44 -14.88
N ALA A 259 8.56 5.42 -13.96
CA ALA A 259 8.72 5.90 -12.59
C ALA A 259 7.68 5.23 -11.67
N SER A 260 7.91 5.36 -10.37
CA SER A 260 7.02 4.90 -9.32
C SER A 260 7.04 5.89 -8.15
N VAL A 261 6.24 5.67 -7.13
CA VAL A 261 6.33 6.38 -5.85
C VAL A 261 6.77 5.39 -4.79
N LEU A 262 7.93 5.61 -4.19
CA LEU A 262 8.40 4.78 -3.09
C LEU A 262 7.55 5.03 -1.85
N THR A 263 6.94 3.96 -1.34
CA THR A 263 6.21 3.94 -0.08
C THR A 263 6.93 3.02 0.89
N PRO A 264 7.58 3.55 1.95
CA PRO A 264 8.24 2.71 2.94
C PRO A 264 7.24 1.82 3.69
N ALA A 265 7.68 0.63 4.10
CA ALA A 265 6.86 -0.25 4.92
C ALA A 265 6.49 0.40 6.26
N ASN A 266 5.22 0.33 6.63
CA ASN A 266 4.70 0.91 7.86
C ASN A 266 5.16 0.15 9.11
N THR A 267 5.43 -1.17 8.99
CA THR A 267 5.86 -2.04 10.08
C THR A 267 7.14 -1.57 10.75
N GLY A 268 8.12 -1.07 9.97
CA GLY A 268 9.37 -0.55 10.54
C GLY A 268 9.15 0.62 11.49
N LEU A 269 8.33 1.60 11.09
CA LEU A 269 7.99 2.75 11.94
C LEU A 269 7.16 2.32 13.15
N ALA A 270 6.23 1.37 12.99
CA ALA A 270 5.41 0.83 14.07
C ALA A 270 6.27 0.16 15.15
N LEU A 271 7.20 -0.71 14.76
CA LEU A 271 8.13 -1.35 15.70
C LEU A 271 9.05 -0.35 16.39
N GLY A 272 9.50 0.66 15.64
CA GLY A 272 10.29 1.76 16.20
C GLY A 272 9.52 2.57 17.28
N HIS A 273 8.22 2.80 17.09
CA HIS A 273 7.37 3.44 18.11
C HIS A 273 7.22 2.56 19.34
N LEU A 274 6.94 1.28 19.20
CA LEU A 274 6.83 0.34 20.33
C LEU A 274 8.14 0.23 21.10
N HIS A 275 9.26 0.11 20.40
CA HIS A 275 10.58 0.05 21.04
C HIS A 275 10.87 1.29 21.88
N ARG A 276 10.64 2.52 21.37
CA ARG A 276 10.83 3.76 22.14
C ARG A 276 9.89 3.86 23.34
N PHE A 277 8.65 3.40 23.17
CA PHE A 277 7.70 3.35 24.28
C PHE A 277 8.20 2.46 25.43
N TRP A 278 8.69 1.26 25.11
CA TRP A 278 9.21 0.35 26.15
C TRP A 278 10.57 0.75 26.71
N ALA A 279 11.44 1.35 25.90
CA ALA A 279 12.80 1.69 26.32
C ALA A 279 12.86 2.93 27.22
N ASN A 280 12.05 3.95 26.93
CA ASN A 280 12.17 5.27 27.60
C ASN A 280 10.82 5.94 27.88
N GLY A 281 9.69 5.24 27.74
CA GLY A 281 8.36 5.77 28.00
C GLY A 281 7.86 6.78 26.97
N THR A 282 8.51 6.92 25.81
CA THR A 282 8.06 7.85 24.76
C THR A 282 6.66 7.46 24.27
N PRO A 283 5.65 8.33 24.38
CA PRO A 283 4.30 8.01 23.94
C PRO A 283 4.26 7.65 22.46
N VAL A 284 3.48 6.62 22.12
CA VAL A 284 3.21 6.28 20.72
C VAL A 284 2.28 7.33 20.12
N PRO A 285 2.61 7.94 18.97
CA PRO A 285 1.72 8.87 18.30
C PRO A 285 0.41 8.18 17.90
N LEU A 286 -0.74 8.85 18.14
CA LEU A 286 -2.06 8.35 17.72
C LEU A 286 -2.12 8.17 16.20
N ARG A 287 -1.41 9.04 15.46
CA ARG A 287 -1.27 8.96 14.01
C ARG A 287 0.14 9.34 13.59
N SER A 288 0.75 8.52 12.76
CA SER A 288 2.02 8.83 12.09
C SER A 288 2.02 8.28 10.66
N PHE A 289 2.87 8.85 9.80
CA PHE A 289 2.96 8.48 8.41
C PHE A 289 4.40 8.16 8.03
N THR A 290 4.56 7.18 7.15
CA THR A 290 5.82 6.96 6.44
C THR A 290 6.01 8.01 5.34
N ASP A 291 7.25 8.37 5.03
CA ASP A 291 7.59 9.44 4.08
C ASP A 291 7.66 8.88 2.65
N ALA A 292 6.58 9.08 1.89
CA ALA A 292 6.54 8.71 0.48
C ALA A 292 7.42 9.64 -0.36
N ARG A 293 8.15 9.08 -1.34
CA ARG A 293 9.12 9.79 -2.19
C ARG A 293 8.99 9.39 -3.67
N PRO A 294 9.37 10.26 -4.61
CA PRO A 294 9.46 9.86 -6.01
C PRO A 294 10.54 8.78 -6.20
N TRP A 295 10.28 7.83 -7.08
CA TRP A 295 11.26 6.85 -7.54
C TRP A 295 11.29 6.81 -9.08
N PRO A 296 12.46 6.89 -9.71
CA PRO A 296 13.74 7.23 -9.08
C PRO A 296 13.71 8.64 -8.47
N PRO A 297 14.71 9.03 -7.67
CA PRO A 297 14.83 10.41 -7.18
C PRO A 297 14.75 11.41 -8.32
N ALA A 298 14.10 12.57 -8.11
CA ALA A 298 13.84 13.56 -9.15
C ALA A 298 15.07 14.01 -9.95
N SER A 299 16.27 13.96 -9.35
CA SER A 299 17.55 14.25 -10.01
C SER A 299 17.94 13.26 -11.13
N VAL A 300 17.23 12.14 -11.27
CA VAL A 300 17.50 11.10 -12.29
C VAL A 300 16.53 11.18 -13.47
N VAL A 301 15.44 11.93 -13.32
CA VAL A 301 14.34 12.05 -14.31
C VAL A 301 14.38 13.40 -15.05
N ALA A 302 15.34 14.26 -14.67
CA ALA A 302 15.57 15.57 -15.28
C ALA A 302 16.36 15.48 -16.60
#